data_dba49da529fd46bb958f2eff0eaba55a
#
_entry.id   dba49da529fd46bb958f2eff0eaba55a
#
_cell.length_a   1.000
_cell.length_b   1.000
_cell.length_c   1.000
_cell.angle_alpha   90.00
_cell.angle_beta   90.00
_cell.angle_gamma   90.00
#
_symmetry.space_group_name_H-M   'P 1'
#
loop_
_entity.id
_entity.type
_entity.pdbx_description
1 polymer ?
#
loop_
_entity_poly.entity_id
_entity_poly.type
_entity_poly.pdbx_seq_one_letter_code
_entity_poly.pdbx_strand_id
1 'polypeptide(L)'
;MHRGGGLGEGTDDLGPRRARRGRHRRDAEETTEARQRDTHQADAREAQGLRADRLRAGSGNGGRVGVTYKYFGAPDGATAARVPISMRPEELGGDELGMNGMFTKIKPETMAAMVLTGIEGVPLHKVPPLELVVLHPDYAVVKLPMTVVDPLRGIGEEAVGAAAFIWSTVPDRGGPRDAFNVYQLLHEWQDFSHRLHEAGHQPYCLVWP
;
A
#
# COMPACT_ATOMS: atom_id res chain seq x y z
N MET A 1 -20.80 71.32 -27.45
CA MET A 1 -19.95 72.13 -28.32
C MET A 1 -18.92 71.26 -29.02
N HIS A 2 -19.02 71.26 -30.32
CA HIS A 2 -18.02 70.98 -31.38
C HIS A 2 -17.47 69.57 -31.53
N ARG A 3 -17.87 68.83 -32.58
CA ARG A 3 -17.40 68.84 -34.01
C ARG A 3 -15.99 68.15 -34.08
N GLY A 4 -15.71 67.20 -34.90
CA GLY A 4 -16.01 66.78 -36.25
C GLY A 4 -15.07 65.61 -36.52
N GLY A 5 -15.32 64.64 -37.34
CA GLY A 5 -15.37 64.71 -38.78
C GLY A 5 -14.12 64.07 -39.34
N GLY A 6 -14.26 62.98 -40.14
CA GLY A 6 -13.15 62.43 -40.93
C GLY A 6 -13.49 61.08 -41.55
N LEU A 7 -14.04 61.13 -42.75
CA LEU A 7 -14.18 60.01 -43.70
C LEU A 7 -12.81 59.61 -44.27
N GLY A 8 -12.60 58.35 -44.51
CA GLY A 8 -11.48 57.83 -45.27
C GLY A 8 -11.82 56.45 -45.80
N GLU A 9 -12.39 56.37 -46.96
CA GLU A 9 -12.51 55.17 -47.81
C GLU A 9 -11.13 54.72 -48.24
N GLY A 10 -10.92 53.40 -48.10
CA GLY A 10 -9.75 52.73 -48.64
C GLY A 10 -10.10 51.27 -48.92
N THR A 11 -10.64 51.05 -50.09
CA THR A 11 -10.79 49.76 -50.74
C THR A 11 -9.41 49.21 -51.08
N ASP A 12 -9.01 48.09 -50.52
CA ASP A 12 -7.98 47.22 -51.10
C ASP A 12 -8.36 45.79 -51.02
N ASP A 13 -8.66 45.28 -52.17
CA ASP A 13 -8.82 43.90 -52.61
C ASP A 13 -7.54 43.15 -52.43
N LEU A 14 -7.59 42.11 -51.56
CA LEU A 14 -6.58 41.04 -51.48
C LEU A 14 -7.22 39.68 -51.38
N GLY A 15 -7.16 39.00 -52.48
CA GLY A 15 -7.63 37.66 -52.77
C GLY A 15 -7.11 36.53 -51.88
N PRO A 16 -7.43 35.27 -52.18
CA PRO A 16 -7.58 34.14 -51.26
C PRO A 16 -6.26 33.46 -50.92
N ARG A 17 -5.71 33.74 -49.73
CA ARG A 17 -4.53 33.03 -49.20
C ARG A 17 -4.83 32.13 -47.97
N ARG A 18 -6.08 31.74 -47.72
CA ARG A 18 -6.44 30.98 -46.52
C ARG A 18 -6.46 29.45 -46.66
N ALA A 19 -6.17 28.85 -47.82
CA ALA A 19 -6.36 27.40 -48.04
C ALA A 19 -5.12 26.52 -47.80
N ARG A 20 -3.91 27.07 -47.55
CA ARG A 20 -2.71 26.23 -47.40
C ARG A 20 -2.22 25.99 -45.96
N ARG A 21 -2.69 26.76 -44.96
CA ARG A 21 -2.24 26.58 -43.57
C ARG A 21 -2.97 25.44 -42.81
N GLY A 22 -4.10 24.97 -43.30
CA GLY A 22 -4.90 23.94 -42.57
C GLY A 22 -4.42 22.50 -42.74
N ARG A 23 -3.70 22.17 -43.82
CA ARG A 23 -3.24 20.81 -44.06
C ARG A 23 -2.02 20.44 -43.22
N HIS A 24 -1.03 21.30 -43.13
CA HIS A 24 0.18 21.05 -42.33
C HIS A 24 -0.08 20.89 -40.81
N ARG A 25 -1.18 21.47 -40.31
CA ARG A 25 -1.50 21.37 -38.88
C ARG A 25 -2.16 20.03 -38.53
N ARG A 26 -2.98 19.49 -39.43
CA ARG A 26 -3.59 18.16 -39.23
C ARG A 26 -2.55 17.02 -39.30
N ASP A 27 -1.63 17.10 -40.22
CA ASP A 27 -0.56 16.09 -40.38
C ASP A 27 0.40 16.10 -39.18
N ALA A 28 0.61 17.25 -38.52
CA ALA A 28 1.42 17.36 -37.31
C ALA A 28 0.71 16.84 -36.06
N GLU A 29 -0.59 17.03 -35.96
CA GLU A 29 -1.39 16.50 -34.83
C GLU A 29 -1.54 14.98 -34.92
N GLU A 30 -1.77 14.44 -36.11
CA GLU A 30 -1.91 12.98 -36.36
C GLU A 30 -0.58 12.23 -36.11
N THR A 31 0.56 12.84 -36.44
CA THR A 31 1.88 12.26 -36.15
C THR A 31 2.22 12.29 -34.66
N THR A 32 1.71 13.27 -33.91
CA THR A 32 1.93 13.37 -32.46
C THR A 32 1.09 12.35 -31.70
N GLU A 33 -0.17 12.16 -32.09
CA GLU A 33 -1.03 11.15 -31.50
C GLU A 33 -0.55 9.70 -31.79
N ALA A 34 -0.04 9.44 -32.98
CA ALA A 34 0.54 8.14 -33.31
C ALA A 34 1.78 7.83 -32.46
N ARG A 35 2.66 8.82 -32.25
CA ARG A 35 3.83 8.66 -31.35
C ARG A 35 3.45 8.47 -29.88
N GLN A 36 2.40 9.13 -29.40
CA GLN A 36 1.93 8.95 -28.05
C GLN A 36 1.32 7.57 -27.82
N ARG A 37 0.61 7.00 -28.81
CA ARG A 37 0.08 5.62 -28.72
C ARG A 37 1.19 4.58 -28.71
N ASP A 38 2.23 4.76 -29.49
CA ASP A 38 3.38 3.84 -29.52
C ASP A 38 4.18 3.88 -28.20
N THR A 39 4.36 5.03 -27.58
CA THR A 39 5.03 5.12 -26.27
C THR A 39 4.20 4.47 -25.18
N HIS A 40 2.89 4.67 -25.12
CA HIS A 40 2.02 4.00 -24.14
C HIS A 40 1.95 2.48 -24.32
N GLN A 41 2.05 1.99 -25.58
CA GLN A 41 2.13 0.55 -25.81
C GLN A 41 3.49 -0.05 -25.43
N ALA A 42 4.56 0.68 -25.62
CA ALA A 42 5.91 0.26 -25.20
C ALA A 42 5.99 0.18 -23.66
N ASP A 43 5.54 1.21 -22.95
CA ASP A 43 5.51 1.25 -21.49
C ASP A 43 4.63 0.13 -20.89
N ALA A 44 3.48 -0.18 -21.53
CA ALA A 44 2.61 -1.26 -21.09
C ALA A 44 3.25 -2.65 -21.29
N ARG A 45 4.01 -2.86 -22.36
CA ARG A 45 4.75 -4.12 -22.60
C ARG A 45 5.93 -4.28 -21.64
N GLU A 46 6.64 -3.20 -21.33
CA GLU A 46 7.73 -3.20 -20.38
C GLU A 46 7.23 -3.49 -18.94
N ALA A 47 6.10 -2.88 -18.55
CA ALA A 47 5.45 -3.16 -17.28
C ALA A 47 4.93 -4.61 -17.17
N GLN A 48 4.47 -5.21 -18.28
CA GLN A 48 4.08 -6.63 -18.32
C GLN A 48 5.29 -7.56 -18.27
N GLY A 49 6.39 -7.20 -18.93
CA GLY A 49 7.66 -7.94 -18.87
C GLY A 49 8.25 -7.97 -17.46
N LEU A 50 8.26 -6.82 -16.77
CA LEU A 50 8.72 -6.72 -15.39
C LEU A 50 7.86 -7.50 -14.39
N ARG A 51 6.56 -7.64 -14.64
CA ARG A 51 5.66 -8.49 -13.85
C ARG A 51 5.91 -9.98 -14.10
N ALA A 52 6.16 -10.38 -15.36
CA ALA A 52 6.46 -11.77 -15.69
C ALA A 52 7.81 -12.22 -15.14
N ASP A 53 8.82 -11.35 -15.15
CA ASP A 53 10.13 -11.64 -14.57
C ASP A 53 10.09 -11.70 -13.02
N ARG A 54 9.27 -10.89 -12.37
CA ARG A 54 9.05 -11.01 -10.92
C ARG A 54 8.37 -12.32 -10.55
N LEU A 55 7.43 -12.82 -11.34
CA LEU A 55 6.79 -14.11 -11.12
C LEU A 55 7.74 -15.29 -11.43
N ARG A 56 8.68 -15.14 -12.36
CA ARG A 56 9.71 -16.15 -12.65
C ARG A 56 10.87 -16.12 -11.66
N ALA A 57 11.26 -14.96 -11.17
CA ALA A 57 12.28 -14.84 -10.15
C ALA A 57 11.86 -15.43 -8.79
N GLY A 58 10.55 -15.57 -8.55
CA GLY A 58 10.01 -16.28 -7.38
C GLY A 58 10.03 -17.81 -7.47
N SER A 59 10.39 -18.40 -8.62
CA SER A 59 10.33 -19.86 -8.86
C SER A 59 11.69 -20.54 -9.01
N GLY A 60 12.78 -19.90 -8.67
CA GLY A 60 14.11 -20.47 -8.90
C GLY A 60 15.13 -20.13 -7.84
N ASN A 61 15.38 -21.07 -6.97
CA ASN A 61 16.65 -21.47 -6.38
C ASN A 61 16.97 -21.00 -4.96
N GLY A 62 17.19 -22.00 -4.09
CA GLY A 62 18.02 -21.91 -2.89
C GLY A 62 17.43 -21.09 -1.76
N GLY A 63 16.44 -21.68 -1.08
CA GLY A 63 15.71 -21.12 0.05
C GLY A 63 16.52 -20.34 1.05
N ARG A 64 16.54 -19.03 0.90
CA ARG A 64 16.43 -18.18 2.07
C ARG A 64 14.97 -18.30 2.51
N VAL A 65 14.70 -19.24 3.42
CA VAL A 65 13.41 -19.32 4.12
C VAL A 65 13.24 -17.99 4.85
N GLY A 66 12.56 -17.05 4.21
CA GLY A 66 12.31 -15.75 4.80
C GLY A 66 11.26 -15.92 5.87
N VAL A 67 11.52 -15.40 7.08
CA VAL A 67 10.56 -15.40 8.17
C VAL A 67 9.19 -14.92 7.69
N THR A 68 8.16 -15.67 7.97
CA THR A 68 6.78 -15.36 7.64
C THR A 68 6.01 -15.00 8.90
N TYR A 69 5.13 -14.04 8.80
CA TYR A 69 4.31 -13.54 9.89
C TYR A 69 2.85 -13.69 9.53
N LYS A 70 2.11 -14.46 10.36
CA LYS A 70 0.65 -14.58 10.27
C LYS A 70 0.03 -13.88 11.46
N TYR A 71 -0.69 -12.81 11.21
CA TYR A 71 -1.51 -12.16 12.22
C TYR A 71 -2.88 -12.81 12.28
N PHE A 72 -3.37 -13.11 13.48
CA PHE A 72 -4.64 -13.76 13.72
C PHE A 72 -5.28 -13.29 15.01
N GLY A 73 -6.57 -13.52 15.16
CA GLY A 73 -7.31 -13.22 16.36
C GLY A 73 -7.56 -14.48 17.19
N ALA A 74 -7.48 -14.36 18.51
CA ALA A 74 -7.91 -15.40 19.43
C ALA A 74 -8.55 -14.79 20.68
N PRO A 75 -9.48 -15.50 21.37
CA PRO A 75 -10.12 -14.98 22.57
C PRO A 75 -9.12 -14.80 23.72
N ASP A 76 -8.12 -15.67 23.78
CA ASP A 76 -7.10 -15.67 24.83
C ASP A 76 -5.78 -16.30 24.36
N GLY A 77 -4.73 -16.16 25.18
CA GLY A 77 -3.40 -16.68 24.89
C GLY A 77 -3.34 -18.22 24.86
N ALA A 78 -4.16 -18.91 25.64
CA ALA A 78 -4.20 -20.37 25.65
C ALA A 78 -4.76 -20.92 24.33
N THR A 79 -5.77 -20.26 23.76
CA THR A 79 -6.30 -20.57 22.43
C THR A 79 -5.28 -20.22 21.35
N ALA A 80 -4.66 -19.04 21.43
CA ALA A 80 -3.62 -18.62 20.49
C ALA A 80 -2.43 -19.60 20.46
N ALA A 81 -2.03 -20.13 21.62
CA ALA A 81 -0.93 -21.10 21.73
C ALA A 81 -1.21 -22.45 21.04
N ARG A 82 -2.47 -22.80 20.82
CA ARG A 82 -2.87 -24.05 20.13
C ARG A 82 -2.93 -23.92 18.61
N VAL A 83 -3.07 -22.73 18.09
CA VAL A 83 -3.19 -22.47 16.65
C VAL A 83 -2.05 -23.11 15.85
N PRO A 84 -0.76 -22.95 16.21
CA PRO A 84 0.33 -23.57 15.47
C PRO A 84 0.27 -25.11 15.46
N ILE A 85 -0.26 -25.74 16.51
CA ILE A 85 -0.33 -27.20 16.65
C ILE A 85 -1.43 -27.78 15.76
N SER A 86 -2.50 -27.03 15.52
CA SER A 86 -3.62 -27.43 14.65
C SER A 86 -3.35 -27.18 13.17
N MET A 87 -2.30 -26.44 12.85
CA MET A 87 -1.95 -26.09 11.47
C MET A 87 -1.16 -27.21 10.81
N ARG A 88 -1.67 -27.75 9.70
CA ARG A 88 -0.83 -28.47 8.77
C ARG A 88 -0.08 -27.45 7.89
N PRO A 89 1.14 -27.79 7.40
CA PRO A 89 1.87 -26.89 6.50
C PRO A 89 1.06 -26.42 5.30
N GLU A 90 0.16 -27.24 4.81
CA GLU A 90 -0.74 -26.98 3.68
C GLU A 90 -1.92 -26.04 4.08
N GLU A 91 -2.20 -25.94 5.38
CA GLU A 91 -3.29 -25.16 5.97
C GLU A 91 -2.80 -23.83 6.56
N LEU A 92 -1.50 -23.48 6.42
CA LEU A 92 -0.93 -22.22 6.91
C LEU A 92 -1.61 -20.97 6.33
N GLY A 93 -2.41 -21.14 5.27
CA GLY A 93 -3.31 -20.14 4.71
C GLY A 93 -4.76 -20.27 5.20
N GLY A 94 -5.07 -21.26 6.08
CA GLY A 94 -6.42 -21.52 6.56
C GLY A 94 -6.91 -20.47 7.56
N ASP A 95 -8.22 -20.44 7.72
CA ASP A 95 -8.92 -19.56 8.65
C ASP A 95 -9.30 -20.36 9.91
N GLU A 96 -8.30 -20.75 10.72
CA GLU A 96 -8.47 -21.68 11.84
C GLU A 96 -9.47 -21.19 12.91
N LEU A 97 -9.72 -19.88 12.95
CA LEU A 97 -10.62 -19.27 13.93
C LEU A 97 -11.72 -18.40 13.27
N GLY A 98 -11.98 -18.55 11.97
CA GLY A 98 -12.99 -17.77 11.24
C GLY A 98 -12.63 -16.31 11.07
N MET A 99 -11.33 -15.97 11.16
CA MET A 99 -10.86 -14.59 11.25
C MET A 99 -10.20 -14.03 9.99
N ASN A 100 -10.00 -14.86 8.93
CA ASN A 100 -9.23 -14.43 7.76
C ASN A 100 -7.94 -13.72 8.18
N GLY A 101 -6.99 -14.45 8.74
CA GLY A 101 -5.72 -13.91 9.24
C GLY A 101 -4.95 -13.17 8.16
N MET A 102 -4.09 -12.25 8.57
CA MET A 102 -3.27 -11.45 7.65
C MET A 102 -1.86 -12.01 7.56
N PHE A 103 -1.38 -12.26 6.33
CA PHE A 103 -0.01 -12.69 6.06
C PHE A 103 0.83 -11.53 5.54
N THR A 104 2.01 -11.35 6.12
CA THR A 104 2.91 -10.29 5.69
C THR A 104 4.36 -10.65 5.97
N LYS A 105 5.29 -9.89 5.37
CA LYS A 105 6.73 -9.92 5.71
C LYS A 105 7.10 -8.87 6.77
N ILE A 106 6.12 -8.19 7.33
CA ILE A 106 6.34 -7.15 8.32
C ILE A 106 6.33 -7.78 9.73
N LYS A 107 7.41 -7.53 10.47
CA LYS A 107 7.57 -7.98 11.84
C LYS A 107 6.50 -7.40 12.76
N PRO A 108 6.03 -8.14 13.78
CA PRO A 108 5.03 -7.63 14.70
C PRO A 108 5.48 -6.38 15.48
N GLU A 109 6.76 -6.24 15.80
CA GLU A 109 7.29 -5.02 16.42
C GLU A 109 7.21 -3.82 15.47
N THR A 110 7.48 -4.04 14.17
CA THR A 110 7.37 -2.99 13.15
C THR A 110 5.91 -2.60 12.92
N MET A 111 4.98 -3.56 12.94
CA MET A 111 3.54 -3.29 12.83
C MET A 111 3.06 -2.44 14.01
N ALA A 112 3.43 -2.83 15.23
CA ALA A 112 3.12 -2.07 16.44
C ALA A 112 3.70 -0.64 16.38
N ALA A 113 4.94 -0.51 15.94
CA ALA A 113 5.60 0.78 15.79
C ALA A 113 4.93 1.67 14.74
N MET A 114 4.50 1.11 13.60
CA MET A 114 3.80 1.89 12.57
C MET A 114 2.50 2.51 13.11
N VAL A 115 1.70 1.74 13.82
CA VAL A 115 0.44 2.23 14.40
C VAL A 115 0.71 3.25 15.50
N LEU A 116 1.52 2.90 16.49
CA LEU A 116 1.76 3.77 17.64
C LEU A 116 2.49 5.05 17.25
N THR A 117 3.47 5.00 16.35
CA THR A 117 4.19 6.20 15.92
C THR A 117 3.41 6.99 14.87
N GLY A 118 2.82 6.33 13.87
CA GLY A 118 2.13 7.01 12.78
C GLY A 118 0.78 7.61 13.18
N ILE A 119 0.03 6.94 14.06
CA ILE A 119 -1.33 7.35 14.45
C ILE A 119 -1.32 8.05 15.82
N GLU A 120 -0.71 7.43 16.82
CA GLU A 120 -0.72 7.93 18.21
C GLU A 120 0.44 8.91 18.50
N GLY A 121 1.36 9.11 17.57
CA GLY A 121 2.52 10.01 17.75
C GLY A 121 3.53 9.52 18.81
N VAL A 122 3.49 8.25 19.19
CA VAL A 122 4.43 7.67 20.17
C VAL A 122 5.82 7.60 19.55
N PRO A 123 6.86 8.19 20.15
CA PRO A 123 8.21 8.07 19.63
C PRO A 123 8.67 6.62 19.51
N LEU A 124 9.38 6.27 18.44
CA LEU A 124 9.78 4.90 18.12
C LEU A 124 10.46 4.16 19.29
N HIS A 125 11.33 4.86 20.05
CA HIS A 125 12.03 4.31 21.21
C HIS A 125 11.15 4.06 22.44
N LYS A 126 9.90 4.53 22.42
CA LYS A 126 8.91 4.32 23.48
C LYS A 126 7.87 3.26 23.16
N VAL A 127 7.95 2.65 21.97
CA VAL A 127 7.07 1.54 21.61
C VAL A 127 7.34 0.37 22.56
N PRO A 128 6.32 -0.15 23.27
CA PRO A 128 6.52 -1.22 24.23
C PRO A 128 6.90 -2.52 23.56
N PRO A 129 7.66 -3.40 24.23
CA PRO A 129 7.94 -4.74 23.73
C PRO A 129 6.65 -5.56 23.68
N LEU A 130 6.60 -6.53 22.75
CA LEU A 130 5.47 -7.44 22.63
C LEU A 130 5.55 -8.57 23.66
N GLU A 131 4.39 -9.08 24.04
CA GLU A 131 4.29 -10.20 24.97
C GLU A 131 4.55 -11.54 24.24
N LEU A 132 5.51 -12.31 24.69
CA LEU A 132 5.77 -13.66 24.18
C LEU A 132 4.78 -14.64 24.83
N VAL A 133 3.95 -15.30 24.01
CA VAL A 133 2.96 -16.28 24.44
C VAL A 133 3.53 -17.71 24.36
N VAL A 134 4.20 -18.01 23.24
CA VAL A 134 4.83 -19.31 23.00
C VAL A 134 6.21 -19.10 22.37
N LEU A 135 7.19 -19.85 22.87
CA LEU A 135 8.49 -20.01 22.23
C LEU A 135 8.72 -21.50 21.97
N HIS A 136 8.74 -21.87 20.70
CA HIS A 136 9.04 -23.22 20.22
C HIS A 136 10.28 -23.18 19.31
N PRO A 137 11.06 -24.25 19.15
CA PRO A 137 12.19 -24.25 18.23
C PRO A 137 11.85 -23.85 16.79
N ASP A 138 10.64 -24.20 16.30
CA ASP A 138 10.22 -24.01 14.92
C ASP A 138 9.32 -22.77 14.72
N TYR A 139 8.78 -22.19 15.80
CA TYR A 139 7.89 -21.02 15.72
C TYR A 139 7.82 -20.24 17.03
N ALA A 140 7.29 -19.04 16.97
CA ALA A 140 6.90 -18.29 18.16
C ALA A 140 5.50 -17.68 17.98
N VAL A 141 4.77 -17.51 19.07
CA VAL A 141 3.53 -16.74 19.11
C VAL A 141 3.75 -15.54 20.02
N VAL A 142 3.53 -14.35 19.47
CA VAL A 142 3.57 -13.10 20.21
C VAL A 142 2.18 -12.46 20.24
N LYS A 143 1.86 -11.78 21.32
CA LYS A 143 0.64 -11.01 21.48
C LYS A 143 0.95 -9.55 21.24
N LEU A 144 0.11 -8.90 20.44
CA LEU A 144 0.15 -7.45 20.29
C LEU A 144 -0.81 -6.81 21.31
N PRO A 145 -0.47 -5.67 21.89
CA PRO A 145 -1.39 -4.95 22.76
C PRO A 145 -2.56 -4.38 21.96
N MET A 146 -3.74 -4.26 22.58
CA MET A 146 -4.92 -3.67 21.94
C MET A 146 -4.68 -2.23 21.48
N THR A 147 -3.75 -1.51 22.10
CA THR A 147 -3.31 -0.17 21.68
C THR A 147 -2.76 -0.12 20.25
N VAL A 148 -2.42 -1.27 19.64
CA VAL A 148 -1.99 -1.38 18.23
C VAL A 148 -3.19 -1.61 17.30
N VAL A 149 -4.36 -1.89 17.84
CA VAL A 149 -5.58 -2.25 17.10
C VAL A 149 -6.66 -1.18 17.24
N ASP A 150 -6.90 -0.75 18.49
CA ASP A 150 -7.98 0.19 18.82
C ASP A 150 -7.92 1.52 18.06
N PRO A 151 -6.74 2.15 17.86
CA PRO A 151 -6.66 3.43 17.17
C PRO A 151 -7.14 3.37 15.72
N LEU A 152 -7.04 2.20 15.08
CA LEU A 152 -7.42 2.03 13.67
C LEU A 152 -8.93 1.91 13.45
N ARG A 153 -9.69 1.60 14.48
CA ARG A 153 -11.13 1.31 14.34
C ARG A 153 -11.99 2.52 14.00
N GLY A 154 -11.58 3.70 14.41
CA GLY A 154 -12.37 4.92 14.26
C GLY A 154 -11.71 5.99 13.39
N ILE A 155 -10.56 5.72 12.80
CA ILE A 155 -9.87 6.71 11.98
C ILE A 155 -10.40 6.69 10.54
N GLY A 156 -10.52 7.89 9.95
CA GLY A 156 -10.85 8.05 8.54
C GLY A 156 -9.65 7.78 7.63
N GLU A 157 -9.94 7.61 6.35
CA GLU A 157 -8.95 7.36 5.29
C GLU A 157 -7.84 8.41 5.25
N GLU A 158 -8.18 9.68 5.47
CA GLU A 158 -7.22 10.78 5.53
C GLU A 158 -6.20 10.58 6.65
N ALA A 159 -6.64 10.12 7.83
CA ALA A 159 -5.76 9.87 8.96
C ALA A 159 -4.84 8.66 8.72
N VAL A 160 -5.32 7.62 8.02
CA VAL A 160 -4.48 6.51 7.57
C VAL A 160 -3.40 7.00 6.60
N GLY A 161 -3.77 7.87 5.65
CA GLY A 161 -2.82 8.48 4.72
C GLY A 161 -1.76 9.33 5.43
N ALA A 162 -2.19 10.15 6.40
CA ALA A 162 -1.27 10.96 7.22
C ALA A 162 -0.32 10.07 8.03
N ALA A 163 -0.81 9.00 8.66
CA ALA A 163 0.00 8.04 9.40
C ALA A 163 1.04 7.35 8.51
N ALA A 164 0.65 6.96 7.31
CA ALA A 164 1.56 6.36 6.34
C ALA A 164 2.67 7.33 5.92
N PHE A 165 2.34 8.59 5.70
CA PHE A 165 3.32 9.63 5.41
C PHE A 165 4.27 9.85 6.59
N ILE A 166 3.75 10.02 7.81
CA ILE A 166 4.55 10.18 9.03
C ILE A 166 5.53 9.02 9.15
N TRP A 167 5.03 7.78 9.08
CA TRP A 167 5.90 6.60 9.16
C TRP A 167 6.98 6.60 8.07
N SER A 168 6.66 7.00 6.85
CA SER A 168 7.63 7.07 5.75
C SER A 168 8.81 7.99 6.02
N THR A 169 8.66 8.96 6.91
CA THR A 169 9.69 9.94 7.29
C THR A 169 10.45 9.59 8.58
N VAL A 170 10.00 8.58 9.35
CA VAL A 170 10.67 8.19 10.60
C VAL A 170 12.08 7.65 10.32
N PRO A 171 13.14 8.18 10.92
CA PRO A 171 14.49 7.65 10.78
C PRO A 171 14.61 6.28 11.48
N ASP A 172 15.53 5.44 11.01
CA ASP A 172 15.90 4.14 11.60
C ASP A 172 14.74 3.15 11.82
N ARG A 173 13.60 3.38 11.14
CA ARG A 173 12.46 2.47 11.17
C ARG A 173 12.76 1.18 10.41
N GLY A 174 12.21 0.08 10.87
CA GLY A 174 12.10 -1.16 10.10
C GLY A 174 10.93 -1.12 9.10
N GLY A 175 10.92 -2.05 8.14
CA GLY A 175 9.78 -2.26 7.25
C GLY A 175 9.68 -1.31 6.06
N PRO A 176 8.49 -1.17 5.47
CA PRO A 176 8.32 -0.43 4.22
C PRO A 176 8.63 1.04 4.40
N ARG A 177 9.30 1.62 3.38
CA ARG A 177 9.68 3.04 3.34
C ARG A 177 8.78 3.88 2.44
N ASP A 178 8.11 3.22 1.53
CA ASP A 178 7.20 3.85 0.59
C ASP A 178 5.85 4.11 1.26
N ALA A 179 5.39 5.37 1.23
CA ALA A 179 4.16 5.77 1.92
C ALA A 179 2.92 5.06 1.38
N PHE A 180 2.88 4.74 0.09
CA PHE A 180 1.76 4.02 -0.51
C PHE A 180 1.67 2.57 -0.01
N ASN A 181 2.82 1.88 0.07
CA ASN A 181 2.87 0.52 0.63
C ASN A 181 2.49 0.51 2.12
N VAL A 182 2.91 1.54 2.87
CA VAL A 182 2.51 1.71 4.28
C VAL A 182 1.01 1.96 4.39
N TYR A 183 0.44 2.81 3.54
CA TYR A 183 -0.99 3.09 3.49
C TYR A 183 -1.80 1.82 3.23
N GLN A 184 -1.44 1.03 2.22
CA GLN A 184 -2.12 -0.24 1.94
C GLN A 184 -2.05 -1.20 3.13
N LEU A 185 -0.88 -1.34 3.76
CA LEU A 185 -0.69 -2.20 4.92
C LEU A 185 -1.52 -1.73 6.12
N LEU A 186 -1.59 -0.43 6.39
CA LEU A 186 -2.42 0.12 7.46
C LEU A 186 -3.92 -0.07 7.19
N HIS A 187 -4.34 -0.02 5.93
CA HIS A 187 -5.71 -0.35 5.54
C HIS A 187 -6.07 -1.81 5.79
N GLU A 188 -5.21 -2.74 5.38
CA GLU A 188 -5.39 -4.17 5.68
C GLU A 188 -5.43 -4.43 7.19
N TRP A 189 -4.59 -3.70 7.95
CA TRP A 189 -4.55 -3.78 9.39
C TRP A 189 -5.81 -3.18 10.03
N GLN A 190 -6.37 -2.13 9.46
CA GLN A 190 -7.65 -1.56 9.88
C GLN A 190 -8.79 -2.55 9.70
N ASP A 191 -8.90 -3.19 8.55
CA ASP A 191 -9.90 -4.23 8.28
C ASP A 191 -9.76 -5.42 9.24
N PHE A 192 -8.53 -5.83 9.50
CA PHE A 192 -8.23 -6.86 10.48
C PHE A 192 -8.65 -6.43 11.89
N SER A 193 -8.42 -5.18 12.27
CA SER A 193 -8.82 -4.62 13.57
C SER A 193 -10.34 -4.63 13.78
N HIS A 194 -11.10 -4.33 12.73
CA HIS A 194 -12.56 -4.43 12.78
C HIS A 194 -13.02 -5.86 13.04
N ARG A 195 -12.50 -6.84 12.30
CA ARG A 195 -12.83 -8.26 12.50
C ARG A 195 -12.46 -8.77 13.89
N LEU A 196 -11.29 -8.39 14.41
CA LEU A 196 -10.87 -8.73 15.77
C LEU A 196 -11.90 -8.27 16.79
N HIS A 197 -12.34 -7.03 16.64
CA HIS A 197 -13.27 -6.44 17.59
C HIS A 197 -14.65 -7.06 17.52
N GLU A 198 -15.17 -7.29 16.32
CA GLU A 198 -16.46 -7.96 16.10
C GLU A 198 -16.48 -9.38 16.72
N ALA A 199 -15.35 -10.08 16.64
CA ALA A 199 -15.20 -11.40 17.22
C ALA A 199 -14.89 -11.39 18.74
N GLY A 200 -14.60 -10.22 19.34
CA GLY A 200 -14.14 -10.11 20.71
C GLY A 200 -12.77 -10.74 20.94
N HIS A 201 -11.92 -10.78 19.92
CA HIS A 201 -10.60 -11.40 19.93
C HIS A 201 -9.49 -10.38 20.20
N GLN A 202 -8.35 -10.92 20.66
CA GLN A 202 -7.10 -10.20 20.83
C GLN A 202 -6.13 -10.51 19.68
N PRO A 203 -5.25 -9.57 19.29
CA PRO A 203 -4.31 -9.77 18.19
C PRO A 203 -3.09 -10.59 18.59
N TYR A 204 -2.78 -11.59 17.80
CA TYR A 204 -1.58 -12.42 17.92
C TYR A 204 -0.84 -12.47 16.59
N CYS A 205 0.45 -12.77 16.65
CA CYS A 205 1.26 -13.04 15.49
C CYS A 205 2.00 -14.36 15.65
N LEU A 206 1.80 -15.27 14.72
CA LEU A 206 2.61 -16.47 14.55
C LEU A 206 3.82 -16.11 13.67
N VAL A 207 4.99 -16.41 14.17
CA VAL A 207 6.30 -16.19 13.55
C VAL A 207 6.94 -17.54 13.28
N TRP A 208 7.29 -17.83 12.04
CA TRP A 208 8.05 -19.04 11.69
C TRP A 208 9.09 -18.73 10.61
N PRO A 209 10.27 -19.39 10.66
CA PRO A 209 11.37 -19.17 9.71
C PRO A 209 11.04 -19.61 8.29
#